data_5bd6f810ea87ceab596ef30d9d48cd6d
#
_entry.id   5bd6f810ea87ceab596ef30d9d48cd6d
#
_cell.length_a   1.000
_cell.length_b   1.000
_cell.length_c   1.000
_cell.angle_alpha   90.00
_cell.angle_beta   90.00
_cell.angle_gamma   90.00
#
_symmetry.space_group_name_H-M   'P 1'
#
loop_
_entity.id
_entity.type
_entity.pdbx_description
1 polymer ?
#
loop_
_entity_poly.entity_id
_entity_poly.type
_entity_poly.pdbx_seq_one_letter_code
_entity_poly.pdbx_strand_id
1 'polypeptide(L)'
;GATLKKGSVVAKAGHRLTAAGFSKEMITWLLFIIILSIPAFIITKDTWIYLFRGFASSIISFGGGDAYLSVADGMFVSTGMIKENEFYSQLVSIVNVLPGSILCKTLAGIGYFIGFDIDGSVLQGYAVALAGFACSVAASGIVFCIIYYLYEKFEGIAVFKLIGRWIRPIIAGLLLNVMVSMIYQN
;
A
#
# COMPACT_ATOMS: atom_id res chain seq x y z
N GLY A 1 -33.40 25.89 -34.72
CA GLY A 1 -33.53 25.37 -33.39
C GLY A 1 -32.96 23.96 -33.33
N ALA A 2 -31.66 23.80 -33.05
CA ALA A 2 -31.04 22.49 -32.86
C ALA A 2 -31.13 22.13 -31.37
N THR A 3 -32.04 21.23 -31.04
CA THR A 3 -32.12 20.62 -29.69
C THR A 3 -30.96 19.70 -29.48
N LEU A 4 -29.99 20.15 -28.71
CA LEU A 4 -28.92 19.29 -28.18
C LEU A 4 -29.53 18.20 -27.29
N LYS A 5 -29.61 17.01 -27.83
CA LYS A 5 -29.98 15.77 -27.13
C LYS A 5 -28.92 15.51 -26.06
N LYS A 6 -29.26 15.80 -24.80
CA LYS A 6 -28.46 15.54 -23.63
C LYS A 6 -28.26 14.02 -23.51
N GLY A 7 -27.15 13.52 -24.07
CA GLY A 7 -26.78 12.12 -24.01
C GLY A 7 -26.43 11.74 -22.59
N SER A 8 -27.38 11.11 -21.90
CA SER A 8 -27.11 10.40 -20.66
C SER A 8 -26.36 9.11 -20.96
N VAL A 9 -25.06 9.22 -21.18
CA VAL A 9 -24.16 8.06 -21.08
C VAL A 9 -23.69 8.00 -19.63
N VAL A 10 -24.62 7.71 -18.75
CA VAL A 10 -24.26 7.12 -17.46
C VAL A 10 -24.13 5.63 -17.74
N ALA A 11 -22.90 5.21 -18.00
CA ALA A 11 -22.56 3.80 -18.04
C ALA A 11 -22.96 3.18 -16.70
N LYS A 12 -24.07 2.46 -16.71
CA LYS A 12 -24.55 1.62 -15.64
C LYS A 12 -23.73 0.32 -15.65
N ALA A 13 -22.45 0.43 -15.28
CA ALA A 13 -21.58 -0.69 -15.01
C ALA A 13 -21.16 -0.64 -13.53
N GLY A 14 -22.15 -0.53 -12.67
CA GLY A 14 -21.98 -0.79 -11.25
C GLY A 14 -22.11 -2.29 -11.02
N HIS A 15 -21.01 -3.00 -11.08
CA HIS A 15 -20.94 -4.34 -10.51
C HIS A 15 -21.03 -4.15 -8.99
N ARG A 16 -22.26 -4.21 -8.45
CA ARG A 16 -22.46 -4.14 -6.99
C ARG A 16 -21.73 -5.31 -6.37
N LEU A 17 -20.72 -5.02 -5.56
CA LEU A 17 -20.05 -6.03 -4.76
C LEU A 17 -21.08 -6.64 -3.79
N THR A 18 -21.64 -7.78 -4.15
CA THR A 18 -22.42 -8.58 -3.21
C THR A 18 -21.50 -9.01 -2.06
N ALA A 19 -22.09 -9.32 -0.88
CA ALA A 19 -21.31 -9.83 0.26
C ALA A 19 -20.45 -11.06 -0.13
N ALA A 20 -20.94 -11.89 -1.04
CA ALA A 20 -20.19 -13.02 -1.60
C ALA A 20 -19.02 -12.58 -2.50
N GLY A 21 -19.18 -11.49 -3.25
CA GLY A 21 -18.10 -10.91 -4.05
C GLY A 21 -17.01 -10.31 -3.15
N PHE A 22 -17.40 -9.59 -2.11
CA PHE A 22 -16.47 -9.03 -1.12
C PHE A 22 -15.64 -10.12 -0.43
N SER A 23 -16.27 -11.19 0.05
CA SER A 23 -15.54 -12.30 0.69
C SER A 23 -14.58 -12.99 -0.28
N LYS A 24 -14.94 -13.13 -1.56
CA LYS A 24 -14.08 -13.70 -2.59
C LYS A 24 -12.82 -12.83 -2.80
N GLU A 25 -12.98 -11.53 -2.92
CA GLU A 25 -11.84 -10.60 -3.05
C GLU A 25 -10.92 -10.65 -1.82
N MET A 26 -11.48 -10.66 -0.60
CA MET A 26 -10.71 -10.78 0.63
C MET A 26 -9.90 -12.09 0.67
N ILE A 27 -10.52 -13.21 0.30
CA ILE A 27 -9.83 -14.50 0.23
C ILE A 27 -8.71 -14.46 -0.82
N THR A 28 -8.95 -13.83 -1.97
CA THR A 28 -7.92 -13.69 -3.01
C THR A 28 -6.69 -12.95 -2.50
N TRP A 29 -6.86 -11.84 -1.79
CA TRP A 29 -5.75 -11.08 -1.20
C TRP A 29 -5.01 -11.87 -0.11
N LEU A 30 -5.74 -12.60 0.74
CA LEU A 30 -5.13 -13.46 1.75
C LEU A 30 -4.33 -14.60 1.13
N LEU A 31 -4.87 -15.26 0.10
CA LEU A 31 -4.15 -16.30 -0.64
C LEU A 31 -2.90 -15.74 -1.33
N PHE A 32 -2.99 -14.53 -1.89
CA PHE A 32 -1.86 -13.86 -2.51
C PHE A 32 -0.69 -13.64 -1.53
N ILE A 33 -0.99 -13.12 -0.31
CA ILE A 33 0.05 -12.97 0.74
C ILE A 33 0.62 -14.34 1.12
N ILE A 34 -0.24 -15.32 1.40
CA ILE A 34 0.19 -16.64 1.88
C ILE A 34 1.10 -17.30 0.85
N ILE A 35 0.70 -17.37 -0.42
CA ILE A 35 1.45 -18.05 -1.47
C ILE A 35 2.84 -17.38 -1.67
N LEU A 36 2.89 -16.06 -1.75
CA LEU A 36 4.14 -15.34 -1.98
C LEU A 36 5.04 -15.27 -0.75
N SER A 37 4.49 -15.52 0.45
CA SER A 37 5.28 -15.55 1.69
C SER A 37 5.79 -16.94 2.05
N ILE A 38 5.37 -18.01 1.37
CA ILE A 38 5.84 -19.39 1.64
C ILE A 38 7.38 -19.47 1.68
N PRO A 39 8.13 -18.93 0.70
CA PRO A 39 9.59 -19.00 0.74
C PRO A 39 10.19 -18.29 1.95
N ALA A 40 9.64 -17.16 2.36
CA ALA A 40 10.10 -16.41 3.51
C ALA A 40 9.87 -17.16 4.84
N PHE A 41 8.75 -17.87 4.97
CA PHE A 41 8.47 -18.69 6.16
C PHE A 41 9.41 -19.89 6.30
N ILE A 42 9.95 -20.40 5.18
CA ILE A 42 10.95 -21.46 5.20
C ILE A 42 12.31 -20.93 5.70
N ILE A 43 12.62 -19.66 5.37
CA ILE A 43 13.91 -19.03 5.64
C ILE A 43 13.99 -18.57 7.10
N THR A 44 12.97 -17.87 7.61
CA THR A 44 13.00 -17.32 8.96
C THR A 44 11.64 -17.39 9.66
N LYS A 45 11.69 -17.71 10.97
CA LYS A 45 10.51 -17.71 11.84
C LYS A 45 10.00 -16.30 12.11
N ASP A 46 10.85 -15.30 11.96
CA ASP A 46 10.51 -13.89 12.19
C ASP A 46 9.67 -13.29 11.05
N THR A 47 9.48 -14.04 9.96
CA THR A 47 8.60 -13.66 8.85
C THR A 47 7.19 -13.30 9.33
N TRP A 48 6.66 -13.99 10.34
CA TRP A 48 5.34 -13.69 10.89
C TRP A 48 5.28 -12.27 11.49
N ILE A 49 6.26 -11.92 12.32
CA ILE A 49 6.34 -10.59 12.96
C ILE A 49 6.55 -9.53 11.89
N TYR A 50 7.42 -9.81 10.91
CA TYR A 50 7.68 -8.92 9.78
C TYR A 50 6.40 -8.64 8.97
N LEU A 51 5.65 -9.67 8.57
CA LEU A 51 4.41 -9.51 7.82
C LEU A 51 3.33 -8.79 8.63
N PHE A 52 3.18 -9.10 9.91
CA PHE A 52 2.22 -8.42 10.78
C PHE A 52 2.53 -6.92 10.89
N ARG A 53 3.80 -6.56 11.14
CA ARG A 53 4.24 -5.16 11.18
C ARG A 53 4.11 -4.49 9.83
N GLY A 54 4.47 -5.18 8.75
CA GLY A 54 4.32 -4.69 7.38
C GLY A 54 2.87 -4.39 7.03
N PHE A 55 1.94 -5.26 7.42
CA PHE A 55 0.51 -5.06 7.22
C PHE A 55 -0.01 -3.88 8.05
N ALA A 56 0.33 -3.82 9.33
CA ALA A 56 -0.06 -2.72 10.22
C ALA A 56 0.48 -1.37 9.74
N SER A 57 1.78 -1.31 9.37
CA SER A 57 2.39 -0.08 8.85
C SER A 57 1.74 0.37 7.54
N SER A 58 1.36 -0.55 6.68
CA SER A 58 0.69 -0.25 5.41
C SER A 58 -0.71 0.34 5.61
N ILE A 59 -1.43 -0.10 6.64
CA ILE A 59 -2.76 0.45 6.98
C ILE A 59 -2.63 1.83 7.63
N ILE A 60 -1.66 2.02 8.53
CA ILE A 60 -1.47 3.28 9.27
C ILE A 60 -0.92 4.38 8.37
N SER A 61 -0.19 4.01 7.31
CA SER A 61 0.44 4.96 6.41
C SER A 61 -0.55 5.66 5.50
N PHE A 62 -1.27 6.62 6.05
CA PHE A 62 -2.12 7.52 5.25
C PHE A 62 -1.32 8.78 4.88
N GLY A 63 -1.16 9.02 3.58
CA GLY A 63 -0.89 10.37 3.11
C GLY A 63 0.46 10.72 2.53
N GLY A 64 1.26 9.78 2.07
CA GLY A 64 2.44 10.11 1.27
C GLY A 64 3.68 9.27 1.58
N GLY A 65 4.60 9.25 0.61
CA GLY A 65 5.76 8.38 0.65
C GLY A 65 6.68 8.61 1.85
N ASP A 66 6.99 9.87 2.15
CA ASP A 66 7.91 10.23 3.23
C ASP A 66 7.33 9.94 4.62
N ALA A 67 6.01 10.08 4.79
CA ALA A 67 5.33 9.71 6.02
C ALA A 67 5.45 8.20 6.31
N TYR A 68 5.47 7.37 5.26
CA TYR A 68 5.68 5.94 5.43
C TYR A 68 7.07 5.59 5.97
N LEU A 69 8.11 6.31 5.55
CA LEU A 69 9.48 6.07 6.06
C LEU A 69 9.55 6.26 7.58
N SER A 70 8.85 7.27 8.12
CA SER A 70 8.76 7.48 9.57
C SER A 70 8.01 6.37 10.30
N VAL A 71 6.93 5.84 9.70
CA VAL A 71 6.21 4.68 10.24
C VAL A 71 7.08 3.42 10.19
N ALA A 72 7.81 3.22 9.09
CA ALA A 72 8.71 2.09 8.92
C ALA A 72 9.87 2.13 9.91
N ASP A 73 10.43 3.31 10.18
CA ASP A 73 11.45 3.50 11.23
C ASP A 73 10.94 3.02 12.59
N GLY A 74 9.77 3.50 13.01
CA GLY A 74 9.17 3.11 14.29
C GLY A 74 8.83 1.62 14.39
N MET A 75 8.45 1.00 13.28
CA MET A 75 8.02 -0.41 13.27
C MET A 75 9.18 -1.41 13.11
N PHE A 76 10.25 -1.04 12.39
CA PHE A 76 11.29 -1.97 11.99
C PHE A 76 12.68 -1.60 12.54
N VAL A 77 13.09 -0.32 12.48
CA VAL A 77 14.40 0.12 12.97
C VAL A 77 14.40 0.21 14.49
N SER A 78 13.45 0.95 15.07
CA SER A 78 13.35 1.12 16.53
C SER A 78 13.14 -0.19 17.29
N THR A 79 12.69 -1.23 16.61
CA THR A 79 12.50 -2.58 17.19
C THR A 79 13.67 -3.53 16.92
N GLY A 80 14.73 -3.04 16.25
CA GLY A 80 15.93 -3.83 15.93
C GLY A 80 15.73 -4.90 14.86
N MET A 81 14.66 -4.82 14.06
CA MET A 81 14.40 -5.78 12.99
C MET A 81 15.27 -5.54 11.75
N ILE A 82 15.68 -4.30 11.53
CA ILE A 82 16.66 -3.87 10.53
C ILE A 82 17.63 -2.89 11.19
N LYS A 83 18.89 -2.91 10.77
CA LYS A 83 19.91 -1.99 11.28
C LYS A 83 19.68 -0.57 10.77
N GLU A 84 19.89 0.42 11.63
CA GLU A 84 19.71 1.83 11.31
C GLU A 84 20.51 2.27 10.07
N ASN A 85 21.77 1.83 9.97
CA ASN A 85 22.62 2.13 8.82
C ASN A 85 22.07 1.53 7.50
N GLU A 86 21.53 0.31 7.52
CA GLU A 86 20.95 -0.33 6.34
C GLU A 86 19.67 0.41 5.91
N PHE A 87 18.87 0.85 6.88
CA PHE A 87 17.65 1.58 6.59
C PHE A 87 17.93 2.97 6.02
N TYR A 88 18.67 3.83 6.73
CA TYR A 88 18.84 5.22 6.32
C TYR A 88 19.87 5.39 5.21
N SER A 89 21.05 4.74 5.30
CA SER A 89 22.13 4.97 4.34
C SER A 89 21.93 4.23 3.03
N GLN A 90 21.28 3.06 3.05
CA GLN A 90 21.12 2.24 1.85
C GLN A 90 19.67 2.26 1.34
N LEU A 91 18.71 1.79 2.16
CA LEU A 91 17.34 1.60 1.71
C LEU A 91 16.65 2.91 1.34
N VAL A 92 16.68 3.91 2.22
CA VAL A 92 16.03 5.21 1.98
C VAL A 92 16.58 5.88 0.72
N SER A 93 17.90 5.83 0.52
CA SER A 93 18.56 6.39 -0.66
C SER A 93 18.07 5.71 -1.95
N ILE A 94 17.98 4.37 -1.97
CA ILE A 94 17.52 3.60 -3.13
C ILE A 94 16.03 3.85 -3.38
N VAL A 95 15.21 3.84 -2.33
CA VAL A 95 13.75 4.02 -2.43
C VAL A 95 13.39 5.38 -3.02
N ASN A 96 14.14 6.43 -2.70
CA ASN A 96 13.88 7.78 -3.21
C ASN A 96 14.27 7.94 -4.69
N VAL A 97 15.26 7.22 -5.17
CA VAL A 97 15.70 7.27 -6.59
C VAL A 97 14.82 6.42 -7.49
N LEU A 98 14.32 5.27 -7.01
CA LEU A 98 13.52 4.38 -7.82
C LEU A 98 12.10 4.92 -8.03
N PRO A 99 11.54 4.82 -9.25
CA PRO A 99 10.13 5.16 -9.49
C PRO A 99 9.18 4.16 -8.83
N GLY A 100 7.98 4.60 -8.49
CA GLY A 100 6.91 3.75 -7.95
C GLY A 100 6.59 4.00 -6.47
N SER A 101 5.73 3.18 -5.90
CA SER A 101 5.24 3.31 -4.52
C SER A 101 6.36 3.17 -3.49
N ILE A 102 6.56 4.18 -2.66
CA ILE A 102 7.55 4.16 -1.57
C ILE A 102 7.23 3.04 -0.58
N LEU A 103 5.96 2.83 -0.23
CA LEU A 103 5.52 1.77 0.65
C LEU A 103 5.96 0.37 0.17
N CYS A 104 5.68 0.03 -1.10
CA CYS A 104 6.04 -1.27 -1.64
C CYS A 104 7.56 -1.48 -1.70
N LYS A 105 8.30 -0.44 -2.12
CA LYS A 105 9.77 -0.49 -2.20
C LYS A 105 10.42 -0.63 -0.83
N THR A 106 9.94 0.15 0.15
CA THR A 106 10.48 0.12 1.51
C THR A 106 10.22 -1.22 2.18
N LEU A 107 9.00 -1.76 2.12
CA LEU A 107 8.72 -3.08 2.67
C LEU A 107 9.52 -4.18 1.98
N ALA A 108 9.58 -4.18 0.66
CA ALA A 108 10.40 -5.16 -0.05
C ALA A 108 11.89 -5.04 0.33
N GLY A 109 12.42 -3.82 0.46
CA GLY A 109 13.81 -3.60 0.86
C GLY A 109 14.10 -4.01 2.31
N ILE A 110 13.21 -3.73 3.26
CA ILE A 110 13.32 -4.22 4.64
C ILE A 110 13.36 -5.75 4.63
N GLY A 111 12.46 -6.40 3.89
CA GLY A 111 12.45 -7.85 3.74
C GLY A 111 13.76 -8.40 3.16
N TYR A 112 14.34 -7.68 2.18
CA TYR A 112 15.64 -8.06 1.61
C TYR A 112 16.75 -8.07 2.67
N PHE A 113 16.87 -7.02 3.48
CA PHE A 113 17.87 -6.97 4.54
C PHE A 113 17.64 -8.03 5.60
N ILE A 114 16.39 -8.25 6.04
CA ILE A 114 16.07 -9.33 7.00
C ILE A 114 16.50 -10.70 6.47
N GLY A 115 16.22 -11.00 5.21
CA GLY A 115 16.59 -12.27 4.60
C GLY A 115 18.10 -12.40 4.33
N PHE A 116 18.75 -11.32 3.92
CA PHE A 116 20.18 -11.27 3.63
C PHE A 116 21.04 -11.41 4.91
N ASP A 117 20.61 -10.79 6.00
CA ASP A 117 21.36 -10.79 7.28
C ASP A 117 21.46 -12.18 7.94
N ILE A 118 20.66 -13.15 7.51
CA ILE A 118 20.69 -14.51 8.09
C ILE A 118 21.99 -15.22 7.72
N ASP A 119 22.25 -15.36 6.41
CA ASP A 119 23.40 -16.13 5.90
C ASP A 119 24.20 -15.38 4.83
N GLY A 120 23.92 -14.11 4.59
CA GLY A 120 24.49 -13.32 3.50
C GLY A 120 24.04 -13.77 2.11
N SER A 121 22.95 -14.53 2.03
CA SER A 121 22.43 -15.07 0.78
C SER A 121 21.48 -14.08 0.09
N VAL A 122 21.85 -13.64 -1.11
CA VAL A 122 21.03 -12.78 -1.96
C VAL A 122 19.68 -13.42 -2.30
N LEU A 123 19.66 -14.75 -2.47
CA LEU A 123 18.42 -15.47 -2.77
C LEU A 123 17.43 -15.42 -1.61
N GLN A 124 17.93 -15.58 -0.38
CA GLN A 124 17.10 -15.45 0.83
C GLN A 124 16.58 -14.01 0.98
N GLY A 125 17.43 -13.03 0.72
CA GLY A 125 17.01 -11.62 0.68
C GLY A 125 15.85 -11.39 -0.27
N TYR A 126 15.93 -11.87 -1.51
CA TYR A 126 14.84 -11.73 -2.49
C TYR A 126 13.57 -12.49 -2.09
N ALA A 127 13.69 -13.65 -1.47
CA ALA A 127 12.54 -14.43 -1.03
C ALA A 127 11.74 -13.70 0.06
N VAL A 128 12.42 -13.08 1.04
CA VAL A 128 11.76 -12.28 2.08
C VAL A 128 11.29 -10.94 1.53
N ALA A 129 12.01 -10.33 0.59
CA ALA A 129 11.57 -9.13 -0.12
C ALA A 129 10.25 -9.34 -0.87
N LEU A 130 10.08 -10.51 -1.50
CA LEU A 130 8.84 -10.87 -2.20
C LEU A 130 7.65 -10.94 -1.24
N ALA A 131 7.85 -11.45 -0.03
CA ALA A 131 6.83 -11.47 1.02
C ALA A 131 6.44 -10.06 1.46
N GLY A 132 7.42 -9.15 1.61
CA GLY A 132 7.16 -7.73 1.93
C GLY A 132 6.40 -7.00 0.83
N PHE A 133 6.78 -7.23 -0.42
CA PHE A 133 6.06 -6.70 -1.57
C PHE A 133 4.61 -7.20 -1.59
N ALA A 134 4.39 -8.51 -1.45
CA ALA A 134 3.07 -9.10 -1.42
C ALA A 134 2.21 -8.53 -0.27
N CYS A 135 2.81 -8.36 0.91
CA CYS A 135 2.15 -7.77 2.08
C CYS A 135 1.68 -6.34 1.80
N SER A 136 2.52 -5.48 1.22
CA SER A 136 2.19 -4.09 0.92
C SER A 136 1.05 -3.95 -0.10
N VAL A 137 1.10 -4.74 -1.16
CA VAL A 137 0.08 -4.75 -2.22
C VAL A 137 -1.26 -5.26 -1.68
N ALA A 138 -1.22 -6.38 -0.95
CA ALA A 138 -2.44 -6.97 -0.41
C ALA A 138 -3.06 -6.11 0.69
N ALA A 139 -2.27 -5.49 1.58
CA ALA A 139 -2.79 -4.55 2.58
C ALA A 139 -3.55 -3.40 1.91
N SER A 140 -2.97 -2.81 0.86
CA SER A 140 -3.62 -1.74 0.08
C SER A 140 -4.89 -2.24 -0.61
N GLY A 141 -4.86 -3.44 -1.20
CA GLY A 141 -6.01 -4.06 -1.85
C GLY A 141 -7.15 -4.35 -0.87
N ILE A 142 -6.84 -4.89 0.31
CA ILE A 142 -7.81 -5.17 1.39
C ILE A 142 -8.47 -3.88 1.87
N VAL A 143 -7.70 -2.84 2.16
CA VAL A 143 -8.22 -1.52 2.58
C VAL A 143 -9.13 -0.95 1.50
N PHE A 144 -8.72 -1.00 0.23
CA PHE A 144 -9.54 -0.54 -0.88
C PHE A 144 -10.88 -1.31 -0.96
N CYS A 145 -10.85 -2.64 -0.86
CA CYS A 145 -12.05 -3.46 -0.88
C CYS A 145 -13.01 -3.13 0.28
N ILE A 146 -12.47 -2.91 1.49
CA ILE A 146 -13.26 -2.52 2.66
C ILE A 146 -13.93 -1.17 2.42
N ILE A 147 -13.17 -0.16 1.99
CA ILE A 147 -13.69 1.19 1.74
C ILE A 147 -14.74 1.15 0.63
N TYR A 148 -14.49 0.41 -0.45
CA TYR A 148 -15.41 0.28 -1.56
C TYR A 148 -16.73 -0.40 -1.14
N TYR A 149 -16.66 -1.48 -0.37
CA TYR A 149 -17.83 -2.17 0.17
C TYR A 149 -18.65 -1.29 1.13
N LEU A 150 -17.97 -0.55 2.00
CA LEU A 150 -18.62 0.42 2.89
C LEU A 150 -19.30 1.55 2.10
N TYR A 151 -18.61 2.06 1.07
CA TYR A 151 -19.16 3.09 0.20
C TYR A 151 -20.46 2.62 -0.47
N GLU A 152 -20.48 1.44 -1.09
CA GLU A 152 -21.69 0.89 -1.71
C GLU A 152 -22.83 0.68 -0.71
N LYS A 153 -22.51 0.16 0.47
CA LYS A 153 -23.51 -0.10 1.51
C LYS A 153 -24.12 1.19 2.06
N PHE A 154 -23.33 2.26 2.13
CA PHE A 154 -23.73 3.55 2.71
C PHE A 154 -23.93 4.68 1.69
N GLU A 155 -23.98 4.37 0.39
CA GLU A 155 -24.14 5.35 -0.69
C GLU A 155 -25.41 6.23 -0.52
N GLY A 156 -26.44 5.71 0.16
CA GLY A 156 -27.68 6.44 0.51
C GLY A 156 -27.51 7.53 1.57
N ILE A 157 -26.43 7.49 2.37
CA ILE A 157 -26.22 8.43 3.47
C ILE A 157 -25.64 9.74 2.95
N ALA A 158 -26.22 10.87 3.38
CA ALA A 158 -25.83 12.21 2.94
C ALA A 158 -24.33 12.52 3.13
N VAL A 159 -23.70 11.95 4.18
CA VAL A 159 -22.26 12.12 4.48
C VAL A 159 -21.38 11.52 3.38
N PHE A 160 -21.69 10.33 2.88
CA PHE A 160 -20.92 9.70 1.80
C PHE A 160 -21.07 10.44 0.46
N LYS A 161 -22.26 10.98 0.17
CA LYS A 161 -22.45 11.87 -0.99
C LYS A 161 -21.64 13.14 -0.87
N LEU A 162 -21.54 13.70 0.34
CA LEU A 162 -20.75 14.88 0.63
C LEU A 162 -19.26 14.60 0.45
N ILE A 163 -18.75 13.51 1.02
CA ILE A 163 -17.35 13.05 0.88
C ILE A 163 -17.01 12.85 -0.61
N GLY A 164 -17.85 12.12 -1.36
CA GLY A 164 -17.64 11.87 -2.79
C GLY A 164 -17.61 13.16 -3.62
N ARG A 165 -18.34 14.20 -3.19
CA ARG A 165 -18.33 15.52 -3.84
C ARG A 165 -17.04 16.31 -3.56
N TRP A 166 -16.50 16.22 -2.35
CA TRP A 166 -15.35 17.01 -1.91
C TRP A 166 -14.01 16.32 -2.14
N ILE A 167 -13.97 14.98 -2.23
CA ILE A 167 -12.73 14.22 -2.38
C ILE A 167 -11.96 14.61 -3.67
N ARG A 168 -12.67 14.87 -4.76
CA ARG A 168 -12.04 15.25 -6.05
C ARG A 168 -11.31 16.59 -5.98
N PRO A 169 -11.91 17.70 -5.49
CA PRO A 169 -11.18 18.96 -5.36
C PRO A 169 -10.08 18.89 -4.31
N ILE A 170 -10.23 18.09 -3.24
CA ILE A 170 -9.17 17.90 -2.26
C ILE A 170 -7.95 17.20 -2.89
N ILE A 171 -8.16 16.11 -3.65
CA ILE A 171 -7.07 15.44 -4.37
C ILE A 171 -6.41 16.38 -5.38
N ALA A 172 -7.18 17.16 -6.12
CA ALA A 172 -6.62 18.14 -7.05
C ALA A 172 -5.78 19.21 -6.34
N GLY A 173 -6.23 19.69 -5.18
CA GLY A 173 -5.47 20.62 -4.34
C GLY A 173 -4.15 20.01 -3.81
N LEU A 174 -4.17 18.75 -3.37
CA LEU A 174 -2.97 18.04 -2.93
C LEU A 174 -1.96 17.87 -4.07
N LEU A 175 -2.44 17.50 -5.26
CA LEU A 175 -1.57 17.36 -6.44
C LEU A 175 -0.94 18.70 -6.83
N LEU A 176 -1.71 19.79 -6.82
CA LEU A 176 -1.19 21.14 -7.07
C LEU A 176 -0.14 21.53 -6.02
N ASN A 177 -0.39 21.25 -4.74
CA ASN A 177 0.58 21.52 -3.69
C ASN A 177 1.90 20.77 -3.90
N VAL A 178 1.84 19.49 -4.28
CA VAL A 178 3.03 18.69 -4.60
C VAL A 178 3.77 19.26 -5.81
N MET A 179 3.05 19.63 -6.87
CA MET A 179 3.67 20.25 -8.05
C MET A 179 4.37 21.57 -7.71
N VAL A 180 3.74 22.44 -6.93
CA VAL A 180 4.32 23.72 -6.48
C VAL A 180 5.54 23.46 -5.61
N SER A 181 5.46 22.52 -4.67
CA SER A 181 6.59 22.14 -3.81
C SER A 181 7.79 21.65 -4.62
N MET A 182 7.57 20.83 -5.64
CA MET A 182 8.65 20.35 -6.53
C MET A 182 9.30 21.47 -7.34
N ILE A 183 8.55 22.50 -7.73
CA ILE A 183 9.09 23.66 -8.45
C ILE A 183 9.95 24.53 -7.54
N TYR A 184 9.59 24.66 -6.26
CA TYR A 184 10.37 25.46 -5.30
C TYR A 184 11.60 24.76 -4.75
N GLN A 185 11.71 23.42 -4.88
CA GLN A 185 12.86 22.64 -4.44
C GLN A 185 13.96 22.49 -5.52
N ASN A 186 13.69 22.91 -6.74
CA ASN A 186 14.67 23.02 -7.84
C ASN A 186 15.07 24.47 -8.08
#